data_312094bded322d7bb34873507ed076a0
#
_entry.id   312094bded322d7bb34873507ed076a0
#
_cell.length_a   1.000
_cell.length_b   1.000
_cell.length_c   1.000
_cell.angle_alpha   90.00
_cell.angle_beta   90.00
_cell.angle_gamma   90.00
#
_symmetry.space_group_name_H-M   'P 1'
#
loop_
_entity.id
_entity.type
_entity.pdbx_description
1 polymer ?
#
loop_
_entity_poly.entity_id
_entity_poly.type
_entity_poly.pdbx_seq_one_letter_code
_entity_poly.pdbx_strand_id
1 'polypeptide(L)'
;MNLKITDMKKVLFYGITMMAMSSLLLSCSSSEDVVDLGTTKKMVNMVSDPKPVQLTEAQRVFANDNNQFTLNFLKTVNETDKSGKSFIYSPLSITYVLGMVNDAATGQTEKELEQVLGFHEGGIQAVNDFCKNLIDNLPQVDNKVTLNIANAIFLNKRYTLKQQFEKDMQNYFDAKAEALDFSSSSTLGRINGWCSEKTKGMIPTILDEVDPRMMSYLLNAIYFKADWASKFDPKNTKEEQFQMEKGSTKLPMMHQNVLIRYMKNDTYSAVEIPYGNGMWSMFVMLPEEGKTTNDVIDYLAQIGWGKDYIVGNKQYDVISPVYGSIPHEVDLKLPRFETSSDTNVVQDNLIGLLNKMGINLAFNPVLAEIPNMCEQPVHINMMRQKAKIKVNEEGSEAAAVTVAGMLTNAYIPTEPLKATFHANRPFVYVIREASSGIILFVGKFTGAV
;
A
#
# COMPACT_ATOMS: atom_id res chain seq x y z
N MET A 1 60.06 -25.68 8.79
CA MET A 1 60.59 -25.74 7.42
C MET A 1 59.82 -24.71 6.61
N ASN A 2 60.20 -23.53 6.70
CA ASN A 2 60.83 -22.53 5.85
C ASN A 2 60.58 -22.69 4.35
N LEU A 3 60.01 -21.66 3.74
CA LEU A 3 60.44 -20.79 2.65
C LEU A 3 59.20 -19.99 2.17
N LYS A 4 59.10 -18.67 2.43
CA LYS A 4 59.66 -17.48 1.73
C LYS A 4 59.04 -17.31 0.34
N ILE A 5 58.16 -16.29 0.15
CA ILE A 5 58.37 -14.86 -0.13
C ILE A 5 59.20 -14.60 -1.40
N THR A 6 58.75 -13.65 -2.13
CA THR A 6 59.36 -12.79 -3.18
C THR A 6 58.86 -13.10 -4.59
N ASP A 7 58.51 -12.21 -5.42
CA ASP A 7 58.62 -10.77 -5.75
C ASP A 7 58.18 -10.70 -7.21
N MET A 8 57.67 -9.75 -7.75
CA MET A 8 57.87 -8.35 -8.08
C MET A 8 57.12 -8.00 -9.37
N LYS A 9 56.44 -6.94 -9.33
CA LYS A 9 56.44 -5.75 -10.17
C LYS A 9 57.24 -5.78 -11.50
N LYS A 10 56.60 -5.28 -12.57
CA LYS A 10 57.05 -4.21 -13.51
C LYS A 10 56.17 -4.24 -14.76
N VAL A 11 55.44 -3.15 -15.05
CA VAL A 11 55.85 -1.94 -15.81
C VAL A 11 55.73 -2.17 -17.31
N LEU A 12 55.02 -1.43 -18.15
CA LEU A 12 55.10 -0.03 -18.53
C LEU A 12 54.09 0.24 -19.69
N PHE A 13 53.32 1.31 -19.62
CA PHE A 13 53.21 2.46 -20.53
C PHE A 13 53.40 2.26 -22.04
N TYR A 14 52.47 2.81 -22.80
CA TYR A 14 52.44 3.66 -24.02
C TYR A 14 51.10 3.50 -24.69
N GLY A 15 50.38 4.48 -25.19
CA GLY A 15 50.62 5.88 -25.44
C GLY A 15 49.39 6.46 -26.12
N ILE A 16 49.14 7.70 -25.87
CA ILE A 16 48.13 8.56 -26.42
C ILE A 16 48.31 8.75 -27.93
N THR A 17 47.24 8.70 -28.72
CA THR A 17 47.13 9.57 -29.91
C THR A 17 45.66 9.94 -30.19
N MET A 18 45.38 11.22 -30.06
CA MET A 18 44.23 11.91 -30.63
C MET A 18 44.31 11.88 -32.17
N MET A 19 43.17 11.70 -32.83
CA MET A 19 42.87 12.37 -34.09
C MET A 19 41.40 12.55 -34.29
N ALA A 20 40.99 13.81 -34.33
CA ALA A 20 39.68 14.25 -34.84
C ALA A 20 39.73 14.25 -36.39
N MET A 21 38.59 13.92 -37.02
CA MET A 21 38.13 14.53 -38.28
C MET A 21 36.75 14.01 -38.68
N SER A 22 35.78 14.89 -38.62
CA SER A 22 34.92 15.46 -39.67
C SER A 22 34.01 14.51 -40.47
N SER A 23 32.75 14.73 -40.25
CA SER A 23 31.59 14.76 -41.16
C SER A 23 31.73 14.25 -42.59
N LEU A 24 30.88 13.29 -42.95
CA LEU A 24 30.30 13.21 -44.32
C LEU A 24 28.91 12.51 -44.26
N LEU A 25 27.90 13.26 -44.63
CA LEU A 25 26.56 12.80 -44.98
C LEU A 25 26.65 11.93 -46.26
N LEU A 26 26.14 10.72 -46.20
CA LEU A 26 25.76 9.97 -47.40
C LEU A 26 24.46 9.25 -47.15
N SER A 27 23.41 9.77 -47.77
CA SER A 27 22.13 9.13 -48.04
C SER A 27 22.37 7.94 -48.97
N CYS A 28 21.91 6.75 -48.59
CA CYS A 28 21.61 5.68 -49.54
C CYS A 28 20.35 4.97 -49.10
N SER A 29 19.33 5.16 -49.88
CA SER A 29 18.12 4.33 -49.89
C SER A 29 18.47 2.93 -50.38
N SER A 30 18.15 1.89 -49.59
CA SER A 30 17.96 0.55 -50.07
C SER A 30 16.71 -0.04 -49.44
N SER A 31 15.74 -0.33 -50.27
CA SER A 31 14.56 -1.11 -49.98
C SER A 31 14.99 -2.52 -49.58
N GLU A 32 14.74 -2.88 -48.32
CA GLU A 32 14.73 -4.29 -47.91
C GLU A 32 13.33 -4.66 -47.50
N ASP A 33 12.87 -5.76 -48.06
CA ASP A 33 11.56 -6.34 -47.89
C ASP A 33 11.23 -6.57 -46.43
N VAL A 34 10.24 -5.83 -45.91
CA VAL A 34 9.64 -6.07 -44.60
C VAL A 34 8.75 -7.30 -44.74
N VAL A 35 9.20 -8.41 -44.24
CA VAL A 35 8.34 -9.57 -43.99
C VAL A 35 7.29 -9.15 -42.97
N ASP A 36 6.06 -9.02 -43.42
CA ASP A 36 4.88 -8.78 -42.59
C ASP A 36 4.62 -10.01 -41.72
N LEU A 37 5.19 -10.01 -40.52
CA LEU A 37 4.81 -10.92 -39.45
C LEU A 37 3.57 -10.33 -38.79
N GLY A 38 2.43 -10.81 -39.21
CA GLY A 38 1.11 -10.42 -38.72
C GLY A 38 1.02 -10.25 -37.22
N THR A 39 0.37 -9.14 -36.84
CA THR A 39 -0.04 -8.78 -35.47
C THR A 39 1.06 -8.52 -34.44
N THR A 40 1.91 -7.52 -34.67
CA THR A 40 2.61 -6.82 -33.61
C THR A 40 1.58 -6.08 -32.76
N LYS A 41 1.23 -6.64 -31.59
CA LYS A 41 0.61 -5.85 -30.51
C LYS A 41 1.57 -4.69 -30.22
N LYS A 42 1.17 -3.48 -30.56
CA LYS A 42 1.91 -2.24 -30.34
C LYS A 42 2.41 -2.20 -28.89
N MET A 43 3.72 -2.22 -28.68
CA MET A 43 4.30 -1.83 -27.40
C MET A 43 3.95 -0.36 -27.16
N VAL A 44 3.19 -0.11 -26.11
CA VAL A 44 2.75 1.25 -25.77
C VAL A 44 3.89 1.94 -25.05
N ASN A 45 4.33 3.09 -25.53
CA ASN A 45 5.32 3.95 -24.91
C ASN A 45 4.87 4.32 -23.51
N MET A 46 5.72 4.08 -22.50
CA MET A 46 5.51 4.54 -21.13
C MET A 46 5.42 6.05 -21.10
N VAL A 47 4.30 6.58 -20.63
CA VAL A 47 3.96 8.01 -20.71
C VAL A 47 4.57 8.84 -19.56
N SER A 48 5.15 8.17 -18.54
CA SER A 48 5.92 8.85 -17.47
C SER A 48 7.00 7.94 -16.92
N ASP A 49 8.19 8.50 -16.71
CA ASP A 49 9.25 7.78 -16.00
C ASP A 49 8.82 7.55 -14.55
N PRO A 50 8.91 6.32 -14.03
CA PRO A 50 8.64 6.05 -12.63
C PRO A 50 9.67 6.76 -11.75
N LYS A 51 9.19 7.35 -10.64
CA LYS A 51 10.04 7.91 -9.59
C LYS A 51 10.05 6.97 -8.38
N PRO A 52 10.91 5.95 -8.36
CA PRO A 52 10.90 4.96 -7.29
C PRO A 52 11.26 5.60 -5.95
N VAL A 53 10.59 5.19 -4.89
CA VAL A 53 10.94 5.56 -3.51
C VAL A 53 12.31 4.98 -3.19
N GLN A 54 13.24 5.83 -2.76
CA GLN A 54 14.56 5.40 -2.33
C GLN A 54 14.55 5.16 -0.82
N LEU A 55 14.69 3.90 -0.42
CA LEU A 55 14.80 3.51 0.97
C LEU A 55 16.25 3.18 1.31
N THR A 56 16.69 3.62 2.49
CA THR A 56 17.93 3.09 3.11
C THR A 56 17.73 1.63 3.50
N GLU A 57 18.82 0.92 3.82
CA GLU A 57 18.70 -0.49 4.27
C GLU A 57 17.84 -0.61 5.53
N ALA A 58 18.04 0.26 6.52
CA ALA A 58 17.19 0.30 7.72
C ALA A 58 15.72 0.56 7.39
N GLN A 59 15.44 1.49 6.47
CA GLN A 59 14.06 1.77 6.03
C GLN A 59 13.42 0.60 5.27
N ARG A 60 14.21 -0.23 4.57
CA ARG A 60 13.70 -1.48 3.95
C ARG A 60 13.27 -2.50 4.99
N VAL A 61 14.04 -2.63 6.08
CA VAL A 61 13.65 -3.47 7.22
C VAL A 61 12.34 -2.95 7.81
N PHE A 62 12.24 -1.65 8.09
CA PHE A 62 10.99 -1.05 8.59
C PHE A 62 9.80 -1.28 7.66
N ALA A 63 10.01 -1.15 6.33
CA ALA A 63 8.95 -1.40 5.36
C ALA A 63 8.44 -2.86 5.41
N ASN A 64 9.35 -3.83 5.52
CA ASN A 64 9.00 -5.25 5.62
C ASN A 64 8.27 -5.56 6.93
N ASP A 65 8.76 -5.04 8.06
CA ASP A 65 8.17 -5.28 9.36
C ASP A 65 6.82 -4.56 9.50
N ASN A 66 6.68 -3.39 8.90
CA ASN A 66 5.40 -2.68 8.83
C ASN A 66 4.39 -3.40 7.92
N ASN A 67 4.84 -4.09 6.87
CA ASN A 67 3.97 -5.00 6.13
C ASN A 67 3.49 -6.17 7.00
N GLN A 68 4.34 -6.68 7.91
CA GLN A 68 3.90 -7.71 8.86
C GLN A 68 2.85 -7.15 9.85
N PHE A 69 3.03 -5.92 10.35
CA PHE A 69 1.98 -5.23 11.11
C PHE A 69 0.68 -5.15 10.30
N THR A 70 0.76 -4.80 9.03
CA THR A 70 -0.40 -4.72 8.11
C THR A 70 -1.16 -6.04 8.02
N LEU A 71 -0.45 -7.16 7.85
CA LEU A 71 -1.07 -8.49 7.76
C LEU A 71 -1.66 -8.95 9.10
N ASN A 72 -0.99 -8.65 10.21
CA ASN A 72 -1.51 -8.93 11.55
C ASN A 72 -2.76 -8.09 11.84
N PHE A 73 -2.79 -6.82 11.40
CA PHE A 73 -3.97 -5.97 11.50
C PHE A 73 -5.15 -6.54 10.69
N LEU A 74 -4.90 -6.93 9.43
CA LEU A 74 -5.91 -7.58 8.58
C LEU A 74 -6.50 -8.82 9.25
N LYS A 75 -5.65 -9.68 9.83
CA LYS A 75 -6.06 -10.87 10.59
C LYS A 75 -6.91 -10.48 11.81
N THR A 76 -6.45 -9.53 12.61
CA THR A 76 -7.15 -9.07 13.83
C THR A 76 -8.54 -8.51 13.49
N VAL A 77 -8.65 -7.70 12.43
CA VAL A 77 -9.94 -7.21 11.94
C VAL A 77 -10.84 -8.36 11.51
N ASN A 78 -10.32 -9.29 10.70
CA ASN A 78 -11.11 -10.40 10.18
C ASN A 78 -11.61 -11.36 11.29
N GLU A 79 -10.81 -11.56 12.32
CA GLU A 79 -11.19 -12.36 13.50
C GLU A 79 -12.22 -11.65 14.38
N THR A 80 -12.20 -10.31 14.40
CA THR A 80 -13.08 -9.48 15.25
C THR A 80 -14.40 -9.17 14.57
N ASP A 81 -14.36 -8.83 13.27
CA ASP A 81 -15.58 -8.50 12.51
C ASP A 81 -16.35 -9.77 12.15
N LYS A 82 -17.53 -9.93 12.77
CA LYS A 82 -18.46 -11.04 12.51
C LYS A 82 -19.62 -10.65 11.57
N SER A 83 -19.56 -9.46 10.96
CA SER A 83 -20.62 -8.96 10.08
C SER A 83 -20.75 -9.78 8.79
N GLY A 84 -19.66 -10.43 8.34
CA GLY A 84 -19.58 -11.11 7.04
C GLY A 84 -19.55 -10.15 5.85
N LYS A 85 -19.45 -8.84 6.09
CA LYS A 85 -19.40 -7.79 5.06
C LYS A 85 -18.02 -7.63 4.46
N SER A 86 -17.99 -6.99 3.31
CA SER A 86 -16.74 -6.51 2.69
C SER A 86 -16.14 -5.38 3.53
N PHE A 87 -14.81 -5.31 3.57
CA PHE A 87 -14.10 -4.22 4.26
C PHE A 87 -12.81 -3.82 3.55
N ILE A 88 -12.34 -2.63 3.85
CA ILE A 88 -11.04 -2.09 3.42
C ILE A 88 -10.43 -1.26 4.55
N TYR A 89 -9.12 -1.39 4.76
CA TYR A 89 -8.36 -0.57 5.70
C TYR A 89 -7.02 -0.17 5.08
N SER A 90 -6.44 0.91 5.61
CA SER A 90 -5.06 1.32 5.31
C SER A 90 -4.20 1.27 6.57
N PRO A 91 -3.56 0.14 6.86
CA PRO A 91 -2.69 0.03 8.03
C PRO A 91 -1.49 0.98 7.97
N LEU A 92 -0.96 1.30 6.79
CA LEU A 92 0.08 2.32 6.63
C LEU A 92 -0.37 3.68 7.21
N SER A 93 -1.61 4.07 6.98
CA SER A 93 -2.16 5.29 7.55
C SER A 93 -2.26 5.22 9.08
N ILE A 94 -2.56 4.05 9.63
CA ILE A 94 -2.54 3.80 11.09
C ILE A 94 -1.11 3.94 11.60
N THR A 95 -0.12 3.41 10.86
CA THR A 95 1.30 3.56 11.17
C THR A 95 1.71 5.03 11.27
N TYR A 96 1.26 5.89 10.37
CA TYR A 96 1.57 7.33 10.45
C TYR A 96 0.98 7.97 11.71
N VAL A 97 -0.29 7.67 12.03
CA VAL A 97 -0.92 8.23 13.26
C VAL A 97 -0.23 7.73 14.51
N LEU A 98 0.13 6.44 14.56
CA LEU A 98 0.88 5.87 15.68
C LEU A 98 2.33 6.35 15.72
N GLY A 99 2.94 6.64 14.58
CA GLY A 99 4.25 7.31 14.47
C GLY A 99 4.23 8.71 15.11
N MET A 100 3.15 9.48 14.89
CA MET A 100 2.96 10.77 15.58
C MET A 100 2.85 10.61 17.10
N VAL A 101 2.19 9.54 17.56
CA VAL A 101 2.13 9.23 19.01
C VAL A 101 3.49 8.80 19.53
N ASN A 102 4.24 8.02 18.75
CA ASN A 102 5.59 7.56 19.07
C ASN A 102 6.57 8.73 19.23
N ASP A 103 6.48 9.74 18.37
CA ASP A 103 7.27 10.98 18.46
C ASP A 103 7.09 11.68 19.82
N ALA A 104 5.90 11.59 20.39
CA ALA A 104 5.57 12.17 21.70
C ALA A 104 5.80 11.22 22.88
N ALA A 105 5.98 9.92 22.63
CA ALA A 105 6.07 8.90 23.65
C ALA A 105 7.47 8.80 24.26
N THR A 106 7.56 8.13 25.40
CA THR A 106 8.82 7.75 26.07
C THR A 106 8.63 6.39 26.75
N GLY A 107 9.74 5.83 27.20
CA GLY A 107 9.74 4.69 28.11
C GLY A 107 9.08 3.44 27.55
N GLN A 108 8.13 2.87 28.28
CA GLN A 108 7.49 1.62 27.88
C GLN A 108 6.41 1.84 26.82
N THR A 109 5.78 3.02 26.79
CA THR A 109 4.79 3.37 25.73
C THR A 109 5.46 3.44 24.36
N GLU A 110 6.61 4.08 24.24
CA GLU A 110 7.43 4.12 23.02
C GLU A 110 7.78 2.71 22.55
N LYS A 111 8.29 1.87 23.47
CA LYS A 111 8.68 0.48 23.14
C LYS A 111 7.53 -0.38 22.63
N GLU A 112 6.33 -0.26 23.21
CA GLU A 112 5.15 -0.98 22.71
C GLU A 112 4.80 -0.55 21.29
N LEU A 113 4.83 0.75 21.02
CA LEU A 113 4.55 1.29 19.68
C LEU A 113 5.58 0.80 18.66
N GLU A 114 6.87 0.95 18.96
CA GLU A 114 7.95 0.52 18.07
C GLU A 114 7.91 -0.98 17.81
N GLN A 115 7.68 -1.79 18.83
CA GLN A 115 7.60 -3.25 18.69
C GLN A 115 6.46 -3.69 17.79
N VAL A 116 5.27 -3.13 17.96
CA VAL A 116 4.08 -3.55 17.18
C VAL A 116 4.13 -3.04 15.75
N LEU A 117 4.68 -1.83 15.53
CA LEU A 117 4.80 -1.23 14.21
C LEU A 117 6.00 -1.75 13.40
N GLY A 118 6.91 -2.49 14.03
CA GLY A 118 8.10 -3.04 13.39
C GLY A 118 9.29 -2.06 13.35
N PHE A 119 9.36 -1.12 14.26
CA PHE A 119 10.44 -0.14 14.35
C PHE A 119 11.46 -0.54 15.44
N HIS A 120 12.20 -1.59 15.20
CA HIS A 120 13.03 -2.22 16.23
C HIS A 120 14.36 -1.51 16.51
N GLU A 121 14.80 -0.60 15.63
CA GLU A 121 16.09 0.06 15.73
C GLU A 121 16.03 1.53 15.32
N GLY A 122 16.94 2.34 15.87
CA GLY A 122 17.13 3.74 15.47
C GLY A 122 16.26 4.77 16.20
N GLY A 123 15.29 4.33 17.03
CA GLY A 123 14.46 5.20 17.86
C GLY A 123 13.57 6.17 17.07
N ILE A 124 13.01 7.14 17.76
CA ILE A 124 12.03 8.11 17.25
C ILE A 124 12.47 8.79 15.95
N GLN A 125 13.74 9.21 15.84
CA GLN A 125 14.23 9.91 14.65
C GLN A 125 14.17 9.02 13.40
N ALA A 126 14.54 7.74 13.53
CA ALA A 126 14.51 6.81 12.39
C ALA A 126 13.05 6.54 11.93
N VAL A 127 12.11 6.44 12.86
CA VAL A 127 10.67 6.32 12.58
C VAL A 127 10.17 7.57 11.86
N ASN A 128 10.50 8.75 12.36
CA ASN A 128 10.11 10.04 11.77
C ASN A 128 10.66 10.19 10.36
N ASP A 129 11.94 9.88 10.13
CA ASP A 129 12.58 9.95 8.81
C ASP A 129 11.97 8.93 7.83
N PHE A 130 11.60 7.74 8.29
CA PHE A 130 10.92 6.74 7.48
C PHE A 130 9.52 7.23 7.07
N CYS A 131 8.71 7.68 8.02
CA CYS A 131 7.38 8.22 7.76
C CYS A 131 7.44 9.41 6.78
N LYS A 132 8.36 10.34 7.01
CA LYS A 132 8.58 11.48 6.11
C LYS A 132 8.96 11.04 4.71
N ASN A 133 9.89 10.12 4.56
CA ASN A 133 10.31 9.61 3.26
C ASN A 133 9.12 9.06 2.47
N LEU A 134 8.27 8.24 3.11
CA LEU A 134 7.09 7.69 2.44
C LEU A 134 6.04 8.75 2.11
N ILE A 135 5.74 9.68 3.03
CA ILE A 135 4.77 10.76 2.82
C ILE A 135 5.19 11.66 1.65
N ASP A 136 6.47 12.02 1.58
CA ASP A 136 6.99 12.91 0.55
C ASP A 136 7.07 12.24 -0.84
N ASN A 137 7.36 10.94 -0.89
CA ASN A 137 7.71 10.27 -2.15
C ASN A 137 6.62 9.36 -2.72
N LEU A 138 5.81 8.67 -1.91
CA LEU A 138 4.74 7.80 -2.44
C LEU A 138 3.77 8.52 -3.40
N PRO A 139 3.35 9.78 -3.17
CA PRO A 139 2.49 10.49 -4.12
C PRO A 139 3.16 10.84 -5.45
N GLN A 140 4.48 10.71 -5.54
CA GLN A 140 5.27 11.13 -6.70
C GLN A 140 5.70 9.98 -7.60
N VAL A 141 5.52 8.71 -7.18
CA VAL A 141 5.99 7.53 -7.94
C VAL A 141 5.28 7.38 -9.29
N ASP A 142 4.05 7.89 -9.39
CA ASP A 142 3.28 7.93 -10.62
C ASP A 142 2.43 9.19 -10.67
N ASN A 143 2.64 10.06 -11.66
CA ASN A 143 1.89 11.32 -11.81
C ASN A 143 0.43 11.13 -12.25
N LYS A 144 0.03 9.91 -12.61
CA LYS A 144 -1.35 9.54 -12.96
C LYS A 144 -2.11 8.95 -11.77
N VAL A 145 -1.41 8.64 -10.70
CA VAL A 145 -2.00 8.18 -9.45
C VAL A 145 -2.16 9.38 -8.52
N THR A 146 -3.33 9.53 -7.95
CA THR A 146 -3.57 10.49 -6.88
C THR A 146 -3.59 9.75 -5.57
N LEU A 147 -2.59 9.99 -4.75
CA LEU A 147 -2.53 9.52 -3.38
C LEU A 147 -2.49 10.72 -2.44
N ASN A 148 -3.50 10.87 -1.60
CA ASN A 148 -3.51 11.83 -0.51
C ASN A 148 -3.60 11.09 0.80
N ILE A 149 -2.61 11.27 1.65
CA ILE A 149 -2.59 10.77 3.02
C ILE A 149 -2.64 12.00 3.91
N ALA A 150 -3.64 12.08 4.77
CA ALA A 150 -3.83 13.22 5.64
C ALA A 150 -3.97 12.76 7.08
N ASN A 151 -3.12 13.27 7.93
CA ASN A 151 -3.09 13.01 9.35
C ASN A 151 -3.46 14.28 10.12
N ALA A 152 -4.21 14.16 11.19
CA ALA A 152 -4.48 15.29 12.08
C ALA A 152 -4.63 14.85 13.52
N ILE A 153 -4.16 15.71 14.41
CA ILE A 153 -4.42 15.66 15.85
C ILE A 153 -5.22 16.91 16.18
N PHE A 154 -6.50 16.73 16.49
CA PHE A 154 -7.33 17.80 17.05
C PHE A 154 -7.34 17.65 18.56
N LEU A 155 -6.75 18.61 19.24
CA LEU A 155 -6.65 18.66 20.70
C LEU A 155 -7.73 19.60 21.26
N ASN A 156 -8.32 19.24 22.41
CA ASN A 156 -9.21 20.15 23.10
C ASN A 156 -8.41 21.35 23.61
N LYS A 157 -8.86 22.58 23.36
CA LYS A 157 -8.19 23.85 23.73
C LYS A 157 -7.83 23.99 25.21
N ARG A 158 -8.31 23.06 26.08
CA ARG A 158 -7.93 22.99 27.49
C ARG A 158 -6.49 22.46 27.70
N TYR A 159 -5.92 21.87 26.66
CA TYR A 159 -4.56 21.31 26.66
C TYR A 159 -3.67 22.17 25.76
N THR A 160 -2.43 22.33 26.14
CA THR A 160 -1.45 23.13 25.41
C THR A 160 -0.44 22.21 24.73
N LEU A 161 -0.44 22.18 23.39
CA LEU A 161 0.55 21.46 22.61
C LEU A 161 1.96 22.02 22.88
N LYS A 162 2.94 21.14 22.92
CA LYS A 162 4.35 21.53 22.95
C LYS A 162 4.79 22.01 21.58
N GLN A 163 5.50 23.12 21.52
CA GLN A 163 5.95 23.75 20.28
C GLN A 163 6.83 22.80 19.44
N GLN A 164 7.66 21.99 20.09
CA GLN A 164 8.48 21.02 19.36
C GLN A 164 7.62 19.98 18.67
N PHE A 165 6.64 19.41 19.38
CA PHE A 165 5.70 18.43 18.83
C PHE A 165 4.93 18.99 17.63
N GLU A 166 4.43 20.24 17.70
CA GLU A 166 3.76 20.88 16.54
C GLU A 166 4.68 20.95 15.31
N LYS A 167 5.97 21.30 15.52
CA LYS A 167 6.97 21.32 14.44
C LYS A 167 7.24 19.95 13.86
N ASP A 168 7.36 18.93 14.71
CA ASP A 168 7.66 17.56 14.28
C ASP A 168 6.47 16.97 13.50
N MET A 169 5.23 17.24 13.92
CA MET A 169 4.03 16.87 13.18
C MET A 169 4.02 17.47 11.77
N GLN A 170 4.38 18.72 11.63
CA GLN A 170 4.45 19.40 10.33
C GLN A 170 5.62 18.88 9.48
N ASN A 171 6.80 18.71 10.09
CA ASN A 171 8.03 18.39 9.36
C ASN A 171 8.08 16.92 8.89
N TYR A 172 7.62 15.97 9.71
CA TYR A 172 7.78 14.53 9.47
C TYR A 172 6.49 13.84 8.98
N PHE A 173 5.31 14.39 9.32
CA PHE A 173 4.05 13.69 9.07
C PHE A 173 3.10 14.45 8.14
N ASP A 174 3.47 15.63 7.66
CA ASP A 174 2.54 16.58 6.97
C ASP A 174 1.19 16.67 7.70
N ALA A 175 1.27 16.61 9.03
CA ALA A 175 0.11 16.48 9.87
C ALA A 175 -0.28 17.82 10.49
N LYS A 176 -1.60 18.02 10.61
CA LYS A 176 -2.15 19.16 11.30
C LYS A 176 -2.33 18.83 12.78
N ALA A 177 -1.61 19.54 13.63
CA ALA A 177 -1.91 19.60 15.07
C ALA A 177 -2.67 20.91 15.35
N GLU A 178 -3.91 20.84 15.82
CA GLU A 178 -4.77 22.00 16.03
C GLU A 178 -5.56 21.90 17.34
N ALA A 179 -5.48 22.94 18.18
CA ALA A 179 -6.30 23.04 19.37
C ALA A 179 -7.66 23.68 19.04
N LEU A 180 -8.75 22.96 19.37
CA LEU A 180 -10.13 23.38 19.08
C LEU A 180 -10.98 23.43 20.34
N ASP A 181 -12.01 24.29 20.33
CA ASP A 181 -13.06 24.29 21.33
C ASP A 181 -14.06 23.15 21.08
N PHE A 182 -13.89 22.02 21.75
CA PHE A 182 -14.81 20.88 21.59
C PHE A 182 -16.22 21.13 22.09
N SER A 183 -16.47 22.25 22.80
CA SER A 183 -17.80 22.68 23.17
C SER A 183 -18.49 23.55 22.10
N SER A 184 -17.74 23.98 21.09
CA SER A 184 -18.30 24.79 19.99
C SER A 184 -19.01 23.93 18.95
N SER A 185 -20.23 24.38 18.55
CA SER A 185 -20.98 23.73 17.48
C SER A 185 -20.29 23.75 16.11
N SER A 186 -19.32 24.65 15.89
CA SER A 186 -18.56 24.72 14.65
C SER A 186 -17.43 23.69 14.54
N THR A 187 -17.02 23.08 15.63
CA THR A 187 -15.87 22.16 15.67
C THR A 187 -16.10 20.89 14.82
N LEU A 188 -17.31 20.32 14.87
CA LEU A 188 -17.66 19.17 14.03
C LEU A 188 -17.51 19.50 12.54
N GLY A 189 -18.04 20.66 12.13
CA GLY A 189 -17.92 21.13 10.73
C GLY A 189 -16.45 21.37 10.32
N ARG A 190 -15.62 21.89 11.24
CA ARG A 190 -14.20 22.12 11.00
C ARG A 190 -13.45 20.81 10.77
N ILE A 191 -13.68 19.79 11.59
CA ILE A 191 -13.03 18.47 11.50
C ILE A 191 -13.50 17.72 10.25
N ASN A 192 -14.80 17.66 10.00
CA ASN A 192 -15.35 16.99 8.81
C ASN A 192 -14.95 17.73 7.52
N GLY A 193 -14.90 19.07 7.54
CA GLY A 193 -14.43 19.87 6.41
C GLY A 193 -12.98 19.54 6.04
N TRP A 194 -12.09 19.38 7.02
CA TRP A 194 -10.72 18.94 6.80
C TRP A 194 -10.68 17.55 6.11
N CYS A 195 -11.44 16.58 6.60
CA CYS A 195 -11.48 15.23 6.03
C CYS A 195 -12.00 15.25 4.59
N SER A 196 -13.10 15.96 4.34
CA SER A 196 -13.69 16.12 3.00
C SER A 196 -12.70 16.76 2.01
N GLU A 197 -12.02 17.82 2.41
CA GLU A 197 -10.99 18.49 1.58
C GLU A 197 -9.85 17.51 1.22
N LYS A 198 -9.29 16.85 2.22
CA LYS A 198 -8.16 15.93 2.04
C LYS A 198 -8.51 14.70 1.21
N THR A 199 -9.77 14.24 1.26
CA THR A 199 -10.25 13.09 0.47
C THR A 199 -11.00 13.50 -0.81
N LYS A 200 -10.95 14.77 -1.20
CA LYS A 200 -11.65 15.31 -2.39
C LYS A 200 -13.16 14.98 -2.38
N GLY A 201 -13.77 14.99 -1.20
CA GLY A 201 -15.18 14.70 -0.99
C GLY A 201 -15.55 13.20 -0.93
N MET A 202 -14.59 12.29 -1.08
CA MET A 202 -14.89 10.85 -1.02
C MET A 202 -15.30 10.40 0.39
N ILE A 203 -14.74 11.03 1.42
CA ILE A 203 -15.11 10.83 2.83
C ILE A 203 -15.58 12.19 3.38
N PRO A 204 -16.86 12.55 3.20
CA PRO A 204 -17.36 13.87 3.60
C PRO A 204 -17.46 14.05 5.12
N THR A 205 -17.56 12.95 5.86
CA THR A 205 -17.70 12.97 7.32
C THR A 205 -16.80 11.90 7.95
N ILE A 206 -15.97 12.31 8.91
CA ILE A 206 -15.14 11.39 9.70
C ILE A 206 -15.68 11.24 11.13
N LEU A 207 -16.30 12.27 11.67
CA LEU A 207 -16.97 12.27 12.96
C LEU A 207 -18.47 12.56 12.79
N ASP A 208 -19.28 11.92 13.61
CA ASP A 208 -20.73 12.14 13.68
C ASP A 208 -21.06 13.20 14.73
N GLU A 209 -20.24 13.28 15.78
CA GLU A 209 -20.34 14.26 16.87
C GLU A 209 -18.94 14.56 17.46
N VAL A 210 -18.85 15.65 18.22
CA VAL A 210 -17.69 16.01 19.03
C VAL A 210 -18.10 16.01 20.49
N ASP A 211 -17.49 15.14 21.32
CA ASP A 211 -17.70 15.11 22.75
C ASP A 211 -16.78 16.17 23.44
N PRO A 212 -17.35 17.17 24.13
CA PRO A 212 -16.56 18.19 24.83
C PRO A 212 -15.65 17.66 25.92
N ARG A 213 -15.87 16.44 26.39
CA ARG A 213 -15.04 15.78 27.42
C ARG A 213 -13.79 15.14 26.86
N MET A 214 -13.79 14.87 25.54
CA MET A 214 -12.63 14.27 24.87
C MET A 214 -11.40 15.17 24.97
N MET A 215 -10.25 14.52 25.09
CA MET A 215 -8.96 15.17 25.11
C MET A 215 -8.47 15.48 23.70
N SER A 216 -8.52 14.48 22.83
CA SER A 216 -8.03 14.57 21.46
C SER A 216 -8.81 13.67 20.52
N TYR A 217 -8.78 14.01 19.24
CA TYR A 217 -9.16 13.16 18.13
C TYR A 217 -7.95 12.95 17.22
N LEU A 218 -7.47 11.72 17.13
CA LEU A 218 -6.44 11.31 16.19
C LEU A 218 -7.12 10.74 14.96
N LEU A 219 -7.02 11.45 13.86
CA LEU A 219 -7.79 11.17 12.66
C LEU A 219 -6.85 10.99 11.48
N ASN A 220 -7.14 9.97 10.70
CA ASN A 220 -6.50 9.74 9.41
C ASN A 220 -7.56 9.64 8.31
N ALA A 221 -7.27 10.28 7.19
CA ALA A 221 -8.05 10.22 5.98
C ALA A 221 -7.15 9.90 4.82
N ILE A 222 -7.51 8.89 4.02
CA ILE A 222 -6.73 8.47 2.87
C ILE A 222 -7.60 8.43 1.62
N TYR A 223 -7.05 8.97 0.53
CA TYR A 223 -7.64 8.95 -0.80
C TYR A 223 -6.65 8.38 -1.79
N PHE A 224 -7.07 7.35 -2.51
CA PHE A 224 -6.31 6.74 -3.58
C PHE A 224 -7.17 6.67 -4.84
N LYS A 225 -6.62 7.19 -5.93
CA LYS A 225 -7.22 7.13 -7.26
C LYS A 225 -6.16 6.76 -8.27
N ALA A 226 -6.39 5.67 -9.00
CA ALA A 226 -5.48 5.17 -10.02
C ALA A 226 -6.23 4.47 -11.15
N ASP A 227 -5.82 4.71 -12.37
CA ASP A 227 -6.32 3.98 -13.53
C ASP A 227 -5.58 2.65 -13.68
N TRP A 228 -6.26 1.61 -14.17
CA TRP A 228 -5.58 0.38 -14.56
C TRP A 228 -4.54 0.64 -15.66
N ALA A 229 -3.40 -0.01 -15.57
CA ALA A 229 -2.42 -0.01 -16.67
C ALA A 229 -3.01 -0.60 -17.96
N SER A 230 -3.87 -1.60 -17.84
CA SER A 230 -4.71 -2.14 -18.90
C SER A 230 -6.17 -2.11 -18.47
N LYS A 231 -6.94 -1.18 -19.04
CA LYS A 231 -8.36 -0.96 -18.69
C LYS A 231 -9.24 -2.07 -19.20
N PHE A 232 -10.32 -2.35 -18.49
CA PHE A 232 -11.38 -3.22 -19.01
C PHE A 232 -12.24 -2.45 -20.01
N ASP A 233 -12.70 -3.14 -21.07
CA ASP A 233 -13.72 -2.57 -21.97
C ASP A 233 -15.10 -2.72 -21.29
N PRO A 234 -15.84 -1.62 -21.04
CA PRO A 234 -17.17 -1.69 -20.45
C PRO A 234 -18.16 -2.56 -21.21
N LYS A 235 -17.95 -2.77 -22.53
CA LYS A 235 -18.78 -3.66 -23.36
C LYS A 235 -18.65 -5.13 -22.96
N ASN A 236 -17.55 -5.50 -22.32
CA ASN A 236 -17.28 -6.85 -21.84
C ASN A 236 -17.74 -7.09 -20.41
N THR A 237 -18.22 -6.05 -19.71
CA THR A 237 -18.82 -6.18 -18.36
C THR A 237 -20.23 -6.75 -18.48
N LYS A 238 -20.48 -7.85 -17.76
CA LYS A 238 -21.79 -8.53 -17.77
C LYS A 238 -22.21 -8.87 -16.34
N GLU A 239 -23.52 -8.89 -16.12
CA GLU A 239 -24.10 -9.41 -14.89
C GLU A 239 -23.86 -10.92 -14.80
N GLU A 240 -23.03 -11.35 -13.84
CA GLU A 240 -22.72 -12.76 -13.61
C GLU A 240 -22.97 -13.14 -12.14
N GLN A 241 -23.13 -14.43 -11.87
CA GLN A 241 -23.30 -14.96 -10.52
C GLN A 241 -21.99 -14.79 -9.73
N PHE A 242 -22.11 -14.22 -8.54
CA PHE A 242 -21.08 -14.17 -7.53
C PHE A 242 -21.51 -15.04 -6.34
N GLN A 243 -20.69 -16.05 -6.01
CA GLN A 243 -20.98 -16.96 -4.92
C GLN A 243 -20.50 -16.33 -3.60
N MET A 244 -21.43 -15.94 -2.74
CA MET A 244 -21.11 -15.45 -1.40
C MET A 244 -20.87 -16.62 -0.42
N GLU A 245 -20.40 -16.33 0.78
CA GLU A 245 -20.31 -17.36 1.84
C GLU A 245 -21.68 -17.98 2.14
N LYS A 246 -22.74 -17.17 2.06
CA LYS A 246 -24.13 -17.61 2.19
C LYS A 246 -24.96 -17.13 1.01
N GLY A 247 -25.30 -18.06 0.11
CA GLY A 247 -26.09 -17.75 -1.07
C GLY A 247 -25.27 -17.19 -2.22
N SER A 248 -25.92 -16.52 -3.14
CA SER A 248 -25.28 -15.88 -4.30
C SER A 248 -25.98 -14.59 -4.67
N THR A 249 -25.27 -13.69 -5.35
CA THR A 249 -25.81 -12.44 -5.89
C THR A 249 -25.35 -12.28 -7.33
N LYS A 250 -25.95 -11.36 -8.08
CA LYS A 250 -25.44 -10.96 -9.39
C LYS A 250 -24.63 -9.68 -9.25
N LEU A 251 -23.47 -9.66 -9.86
CA LEU A 251 -22.58 -8.50 -9.89
C LEU A 251 -22.15 -8.21 -11.33
N PRO A 252 -21.92 -6.93 -11.67
CA PRO A 252 -21.30 -6.57 -12.96
C PRO A 252 -19.85 -7.06 -12.95
N MET A 253 -19.59 -8.11 -13.71
CA MET A 253 -18.29 -8.76 -13.82
C MET A 253 -17.53 -8.20 -15.02
N MET A 254 -16.46 -7.46 -14.76
CA MET A 254 -15.53 -6.93 -15.77
C MET A 254 -14.70 -8.09 -16.31
N HIS A 255 -14.44 -8.10 -17.62
CA HIS A 255 -13.72 -9.19 -18.29
C HIS A 255 -12.70 -8.68 -19.30
N GLN A 256 -11.48 -9.25 -19.25
CA GLN A 256 -10.44 -9.06 -20.28
C GLN A 256 -9.47 -10.23 -20.31
N ASN A 257 -8.82 -10.43 -21.48
CA ASN A 257 -7.61 -11.24 -21.59
C ASN A 257 -6.40 -10.31 -21.49
N VAL A 258 -5.53 -10.54 -20.51
CA VAL A 258 -4.43 -9.63 -20.22
C VAL A 258 -3.17 -10.40 -19.84
N LEU A 259 -2.00 -9.88 -20.24
CA LEU A 259 -0.71 -10.43 -19.84
C LEU A 259 -0.30 -9.81 -18.50
N ILE A 260 -0.48 -10.57 -17.42
CA ILE A 260 -0.16 -10.16 -16.03
C ILE A 260 0.48 -11.29 -15.26
N ARG A 261 1.07 -10.96 -14.11
CA ARG A 261 1.61 -11.98 -13.21
C ARG A 261 0.49 -12.78 -12.58
N TYR A 262 0.66 -14.09 -12.57
CA TYR A 262 -0.24 -15.05 -11.97
C TYR A 262 0.56 -16.07 -11.18
N MET A 263 0.06 -16.45 -10.02
CA MET A 263 0.55 -17.56 -9.24
C MET A 263 -0.59 -18.39 -8.64
N LYS A 264 -0.26 -19.60 -8.24
CA LYS A 264 -1.17 -20.50 -7.56
C LYS A 264 -0.40 -21.36 -6.57
N ASN A 265 -0.94 -21.53 -5.36
CA ASN A 265 -0.49 -22.49 -4.35
C ASN A 265 -1.69 -23.27 -3.80
N ASP A 266 -1.50 -24.06 -2.73
CA ASP A 266 -2.56 -24.90 -2.14
C ASP A 266 -3.63 -24.08 -1.39
N THR A 267 -3.40 -22.80 -1.13
CA THR A 267 -4.31 -21.94 -0.36
C THR A 267 -5.08 -20.96 -1.25
N TYR A 268 -4.41 -20.37 -2.25
CA TYR A 268 -5.03 -19.39 -3.14
C TYR A 268 -4.35 -19.35 -4.51
N SER A 269 -5.07 -18.84 -5.50
CA SER A 269 -4.50 -18.26 -6.71
C SER A 269 -4.47 -16.73 -6.62
N ALA A 270 -3.49 -16.09 -7.24
CA ALA A 270 -3.34 -14.65 -7.19
C ALA A 270 -2.96 -14.05 -8.54
N VAL A 271 -3.43 -12.82 -8.78
CA VAL A 271 -3.02 -11.96 -9.89
C VAL A 271 -2.51 -10.63 -9.37
N GLU A 272 -1.53 -10.07 -10.07
CA GLU A 272 -1.07 -8.70 -9.90
C GLU A 272 -1.61 -7.85 -11.04
N ILE A 273 -2.51 -6.92 -10.73
CA ILE A 273 -3.15 -6.01 -11.69
C ILE A 273 -2.53 -4.63 -11.52
N PRO A 274 -1.65 -4.19 -12.44
CA PRO A 274 -0.94 -2.92 -12.29
C PRO A 274 -1.84 -1.73 -12.60
N TYR A 275 -1.58 -0.62 -11.90
CA TYR A 275 -2.11 0.71 -12.15
C TYR A 275 -1.08 1.58 -12.89
N GLY A 276 -1.54 2.59 -13.63
CA GLY A 276 -0.74 3.66 -14.19
C GLY A 276 0.53 3.20 -14.89
N ASN A 277 1.67 3.60 -14.37
CA ASN A 277 3.00 3.20 -14.88
C ASN A 277 3.52 1.87 -14.30
N GLY A 278 2.72 1.15 -13.53
CA GLY A 278 3.08 -0.15 -12.93
C GLY A 278 3.77 -0.07 -11.57
N MET A 279 4.01 1.12 -11.03
CA MET A 279 4.57 1.27 -9.67
C MET A 279 3.55 0.94 -8.58
N TRP A 280 2.26 1.05 -8.89
CA TRP A 280 1.17 0.62 -8.03
C TRP A 280 0.49 -0.60 -8.61
N SER A 281 0.10 -1.53 -7.77
CA SER A 281 -0.64 -2.73 -8.18
C SER A 281 -1.69 -3.13 -7.16
N MET A 282 -2.83 -3.66 -7.67
CA MET A 282 -3.77 -4.44 -6.86
C MET A 282 -3.42 -5.92 -7.01
N PHE A 283 -3.22 -6.58 -5.88
CA PHE A 283 -3.11 -8.03 -5.78
C PHE A 283 -4.48 -8.56 -5.37
N VAL A 284 -5.02 -9.50 -6.14
CA VAL A 284 -6.26 -10.18 -5.82
C VAL A 284 -5.95 -11.64 -5.55
N MET A 285 -6.27 -12.12 -4.36
CA MET A 285 -6.03 -13.49 -3.89
C MET A 285 -7.35 -14.21 -3.72
N LEU A 286 -7.58 -15.18 -4.58
CA LEU A 286 -8.81 -15.96 -4.64
C LEU A 286 -8.58 -17.33 -3.96
N PRO A 287 -9.29 -17.65 -2.87
CA PRO A 287 -9.12 -18.93 -2.18
C PRO A 287 -9.29 -20.12 -3.13
N GLU A 288 -8.48 -21.16 -3.00
CA GLU A 288 -8.63 -22.41 -3.73
C GLU A 288 -9.87 -23.20 -3.28
N GLU A 289 -10.21 -24.25 -4.00
CA GLU A 289 -11.35 -25.10 -3.67
C GLU A 289 -11.22 -25.67 -2.25
N GLY A 290 -12.28 -25.54 -1.45
CA GLY A 290 -12.29 -25.96 -0.04
C GLY A 290 -11.59 -24.97 0.91
N LYS A 291 -11.03 -23.89 0.42
CA LYS A 291 -10.43 -22.80 1.20
C LYS A 291 -11.37 -21.59 1.27
N THR A 292 -11.12 -20.74 2.25
CA THR A 292 -11.86 -19.50 2.52
C THR A 292 -10.95 -18.28 2.52
N THR A 293 -11.52 -17.09 2.55
CA THR A 293 -10.73 -15.86 2.76
C THR A 293 -10.01 -15.85 4.10
N ASN A 294 -10.52 -16.56 5.11
CA ASN A 294 -9.85 -16.71 6.40
C ASN A 294 -8.55 -17.50 6.26
N ASP A 295 -8.57 -18.61 5.50
CA ASP A 295 -7.36 -19.40 5.23
C ASP A 295 -6.29 -18.56 4.52
N VAL A 296 -6.70 -17.71 3.57
CA VAL A 296 -5.77 -16.78 2.87
C VAL A 296 -5.18 -15.77 3.83
N ILE A 297 -6.00 -15.13 4.67
CA ILE A 297 -5.55 -14.12 5.64
C ILE A 297 -4.62 -14.74 6.67
N ASP A 298 -4.95 -15.90 7.21
CA ASP A 298 -4.12 -16.62 8.18
C ASP A 298 -2.78 -17.03 7.58
N TYR A 299 -2.78 -17.51 6.35
CA TYR A 299 -1.58 -17.87 5.60
C TYR A 299 -0.67 -16.66 5.40
N LEU A 300 -1.21 -15.53 4.92
CA LEU A 300 -0.45 -14.30 4.73
C LEU A 300 0.13 -13.76 6.05
N ALA A 301 -0.64 -13.77 7.13
CA ALA A 301 -0.18 -13.32 8.44
C ALA A 301 0.94 -14.22 9.00
N GLN A 302 0.89 -15.53 8.74
CA GLN A 302 1.89 -16.49 9.19
C GLN A 302 3.19 -16.40 8.40
N ILE A 303 3.11 -16.30 7.06
CA ILE A 303 4.29 -16.36 6.19
C ILE A 303 4.90 -14.97 5.99
N GLY A 304 4.08 -13.92 6.06
CA GLY A 304 4.45 -12.56 5.74
C GLY A 304 4.32 -12.25 4.25
N TRP A 305 4.45 -10.99 3.90
CA TRP A 305 4.31 -10.52 2.54
C TRP A 305 5.53 -10.91 1.71
N GLY A 306 5.30 -11.68 0.65
CA GLY A 306 6.34 -12.00 -0.32
C GLY A 306 7.28 -13.15 0.03
N LYS A 307 7.03 -13.92 1.08
CA LYS A 307 7.89 -15.06 1.48
C LYS A 307 7.56 -16.38 0.77
N ASP A 308 6.52 -16.43 -0.05
CA ASP A 308 6.02 -17.66 -0.70
C ASP A 308 6.83 -18.12 -1.89
N TYR A 309 7.90 -17.41 -2.23
CA TYR A 309 8.58 -17.65 -3.47
C TYR A 309 9.86 -18.45 -3.29
N ILE A 310 9.81 -19.71 -3.65
CA ILE A 310 10.98 -20.60 -3.71
C ILE A 310 11.23 -20.97 -5.18
N VAL A 311 12.37 -20.56 -5.74
CA VAL A 311 12.88 -21.08 -7.02
C VAL A 311 14.04 -22.00 -6.73
N GLY A 312 13.85 -23.29 -6.92
CA GLY A 312 14.89 -24.33 -6.82
C GLY A 312 15.65 -24.25 -5.52
N ASN A 313 15.37 -24.47 -4.39
CA ASN A 313 16.09 -24.42 -3.10
C ASN A 313 16.70 -23.06 -2.69
N LYS A 314 16.41 -21.98 -3.41
CA LYS A 314 16.77 -20.61 -3.00
C LYS A 314 15.54 -19.84 -2.62
N GLN A 315 15.50 -19.41 -1.37
CA GLN A 315 14.54 -18.44 -0.89
C GLN A 315 15.00 -17.07 -1.38
N TYR A 316 14.16 -16.36 -2.10
CA TYR A 316 14.40 -14.97 -2.48
C TYR A 316 13.63 -14.08 -1.53
N ASP A 317 14.28 -13.02 -1.04
CA ASP A 317 13.60 -11.92 -0.34
C ASP A 317 12.70 -11.22 -1.33
N VAL A 318 11.42 -11.51 -1.26
CA VAL A 318 10.48 -11.14 -2.30
C VAL A 318 9.45 -10.17 -1.76
N ILE A 319 9.29 -9.09 -2.50
CA ILE A 319 8.44 -7.96 -2.15
C ILE A 319 6.95 -8.19 -2.53
N SER A 320 6.58 -9.37 -3.07
CA SER A 320 5.22 -9.63 -3.59
C SER A 320 4.91 -11.12 -3.67
N PRO A 321 3.69 -11.56 -3.32
CA PRO A 321 3.27 -12.96 -3.44
C PRO A 321 3.25 -13.50 -4.89
N VAL A 322 3.32 -12.62 -5.88
CA VAL A 322 3.42 -13.00 -7.31
C VAL A 322 4.75 -12.59 -7.95
N TYR A 323 5.69 -12.07 -7.15
CA TYR A 323 7.00 -11.67 -7.67
C TYR A 323 7.76 -12.90 -8.16
N GLY A 324 8.40 -12.76 -9.31
CA GLY A 324 9.13 -13.87 -9.96
C GLY A 324 8.22 -14.86 -10.69
N SER A 325 6.88 -14.79 -10.55
CA SER A 325 6.00 -15.54 -11.43
C SER A 325 6.20 -15.09 -12.86
N ILE A 326 6.15 -16.03 -13.81
CA ILE A 326 6.18 -15.73 -15.23
C ILE A 326 4.83 -15.09 -15.58
N PRO A 327 4.82 -14.02 -16.39
CA PRO A 327 3.56 -13.46 -16.88
C PRO A 327 2.77 -14.51 -17.65
N HIS A 328 1.48 -14.57 -17.36
CA HIS A 328 0.52 -15.44 -18.03
C HIS A 328 -0.45 -14.59 -18.85
N GLU A 329 -0.91 -15.12 -19.98
CA GLU A 329 -2.12 -14.63 -20.62
C GLU A 329 -3.31 -15.09 -19.76
N VAL A 330 -3.85 -14.18 -18.97
CA VAL A 330 -4.91 -14.46 -17.99
C VAL A 330 -6.26 -14.09 -18.56
N ASP A 331 -7.17 -15.07 -18.63
CA ASP A 331 -8.61 -14.84 -18.75
C ASP A 331 -9.11 -14.31 -17.40
N LEU A 332 -9.17 -12.97 -17.28
CA LEU A 332 -9.40 -12.25 -16.03
C LEU A 332 -10.83 -11.79 -15.92
N LYS A 333 -11.51 -12.19 -14.85
CA LYS A 333 -12.78 -11.60 -14.41
C LYS A 333 -12.65 -11.04 -13.01
N LEU A 334 -13.08 -9.78 -12.85
CA LEU A 334 -13.11 -9.06 -11.56
C LEU A 334 -14.45 -8.33 -11.43
N PRO A 335 -15.17 -8.45 -10.31
CA PRO A 335 -16.39 -7.68 -10.13
C PRO A 335 -16.12 -6.18 -10.06
N ARG A 336 -17.03 -5.35 -10.59
CA ARG A 336 -17.11 -3.95 -10.21
C ARG A 336 -17.62 -3.88 -8.78
N PHE A 337 -16.92 -3.16 -7.91
CA PHE A 337 -17.32 -3.07 -6.51
C PHE A 337 -16.93 -1.73 -5.86
N GLU A 338 -17.63 -1.42 -4.79
CA GLU A 338 -17.31 -0.33 -3.88
C GLU A 338 -17.31 -0.90 -2.46
N THR A 339 -16.27 -0.59 -1.70
CA THR A 339 -16.14 -1.03 -0.31
C THR A 339 -15.71 0.15 0.54
N SER A 340 -16.33 0.30 1.70
CA SER A 340 -15.96 1.30 2.70
C SER A 340 -15.90 0.67 4.08
N SER A 341 -15.04 1.20 4.93
CA SER A 341 -14.93 0.79 6.32
C SER A 341 -14.75 1.98 7.24
N ASP A 342 -15.24 1.79 8.45
CA ASP A 342 -15.14 2.73 9.55
C ASP A 342 -14.76 1.94 10.81
N THR A 343 -13.63 2.25 11.41
CA THR A 343 -13.14 1.55 12.59
C THR A 343 -14.03 1.72 13.84
N ASN A 344 -15.00 2.65 13.81
CA ASN A 344 -15.98 2.79 14.89
C ASN A 344 -17.17 1.83 14.82
N VAL A 345 -17.35 1.14 13.69
CA VAL A 345 -18.50 0.22 13.47
C VAL A 345 -18.11 -1.23 13.72
N VAL A 346 -16.81 -1.51 13.84
CA VAL A 346 -16.29 -2.81 14.23
C VAL A 346 -16.61 -3.03 15.72
N GLN A 347 -16.89 -4.26 16.11
CA GLN A 347 -17.26 -4.62 17.48
C GLN A 347 -16.26 -4.09 18.53
N ASP A 348 -14.97 -4.05 18.18
CA ASP A 348 -13.94 -3.28 18.88
C ASP A 348 -13.52 -2.12 17.99
N ASN A 349 -13.56 -0.89 18.50
CA ASN A 349 -13.05 0.27 17.78
C ASN A 349 -11.53 0.11 17.47
N LEU A 350 -10.94 1.06 16.75
CA LEU A 350 -9.51 0.96 16.38
C LEU A 350 -8.58 0.74 17.59
N ILE A 351 -8.87 1.37 18.71
CA ILE A 351 -8.10 1.17 19.95
C ILE A 351 -8.21 -0.28 20.43
N GLY A 352 -9.40 -0.86 20.43
CA GLY A 352 -9.60 -2.26 20.81
C GLY A 352 -8.87 -3.25 19.90
N LEU A 353 -8.80 -2.98 18.60
CA LEU A 353 -8.01 -3.78 17.65
C LEU A 353 -6.51 -3.67 17.97
N LEU A 354 -6.01 -2.45 18.21
CA LEU A 354 -4.60 -2.20 18.53
C LEU A 354 -4.20 -2.80 19.89
N ASN A 355 -5.12 -2.80 20.88
CA ASN A 355 -4.89 -3.48 22.15
C ASN A 355 -4.69 -4.99 21.96
N LYS A 356 -5.47 -5.63 21.10
CA LYS A 356 -5.29 -7.06 20.76
C LYS A 356 -3.94 -7.33 20.09
N MET A 357 -3.39 -6.33 19.42
CA MET A 357 -2.08 -6.42 18.75
C MET A 357 -0.91 -6.09 19.69
N GLY A 358 -1.18 -5.60 20.91
CA GLY A 358 -0.17 -5.36 21.93
C GLY A 358 0.10 -3.88 22.26
N ILE A 359 -0.58 -2.92 21.64
CA ILE A 359 -0.48 -1.50 22.01
C ILE A 359 -1.53 -1.20 23.08
N ASN A 360 -1.12 -1.04 24.30
CA ASN A 360 -2.00 -0.83 25.45
C ASN A 360 -1.72 0.47 26.21
N LEU A 361 -0.44 0.77 26.44
CA LEU A 361 -0.05 1.86 27.32
C LEU A 361 -0.43 3.23 26.77
N ALA A 362 -0.30 3.46 25.48
CA ALA A 362 -0.67 4.74 24.86
C ALA A 362 -2.15 5.10 25.08
N PHE A 363 -3.01 4.12 25.32
CA PHE A 363 -4.45 4.27 25.56
C PHE A 363 -4.84 4.25 27.04
N ASN A 364 -3.88 3.98 27.92
CA ASN A 364 -4.14 3.87 29.36
C ASN A 364 -4.09 5.26 30.02
N PRO A 365 -5.17 5.71 30.71
CA PRO A 365 -5.22 7.05 31.28
C PRO A 365 -4.24 7.28 32.43
N VAL A 366 -3.65 6.23 33.00
CA VAL A 366 -2.74 6.32 34.16
C VAL A 366 -1.29 6.01 33.79
N LEU A 367 -1.09 5.09 32.81
CA LEU A 367 0.22 4.54 32.50
C LEU A 367 0.82 5.08 31.20
N ALA A 368 0.07 5.89 30.44
CA ALA A 368 0.57 6.46 29.19
C ALA A 368 1.75 7.43 29.46
N GLU A 369 2.88 7.14 28.83
CA GLU A 369 4.08 7.97 28.86
C GLU A 369 4.18 8.73 27.53
N ILE A 370 3.41 9.84 27.40
CA ILE A 370 3.36 10.71 26.21
C ILE A 370 3.67 12.16 26.60
N PRO A 371 4.81 12.41 27.25
CA PRO A 371 5.11 13.73 27.83
C PRO A 371 5.45 14.79 26.79
N ASN A 372 5.84 14.38 25.54
CA ASN A 372 6.28 15.34 24.55
C ASN A 372 5.14 15.93 23.72
N MET A 373 3.90 15.44 23.84
CA MET A 373 2.74 15.95 23.10
C MET A 373 2.25 17.29 23.64
N CYS A 374 2.01 17.39 24.94
CA CYS A 374 1.47 18.59 25.58
C CYS A 374 2.03 18.80 26.98
N GLU A 375 1.74 19.99 27.54
CA GLU A 375 2.21 20.37 28.88
C GLU A 375 1.54 19.56 30.00
N GLN A 376 0.32 19.10 29.77
CA GLN A 376 -0.43 18.27 30.69
C GLN A 376 -0.26 16.78 30.38
N PRO A 377 -0.37 15.88 31.37
CA PRO A 377 -0.41 14.44 31.13
C PRO A 377 -1.58 14.08 30.21
N VAL A 378 -1.29 13.27 29.19
CA VAL A 378 -2.27 12.88 28.17
C VAL A 378 -2.17 11.39 27.85
N HIS A 379 -3.27 10.84 27.36
CA HIS A 379 -3.33 9.51 26.74
C HIS A 379 -4.21 9.60 25.50
N ILE A 380 -4.11 8.62 24.61
CA ILE A 380 -4.91 8.57 23.41
C ILE A 380 -6.24 7.88 23.73
N ASN A 381 -7.32 8.62 23.68
CA ASN A 381 -8.65 8.11 24.04
C ASN A 381 -9.61 7.96 22.84
N MET A 382 -9.18 8.42 21.63
CA MET A 382 -9.97 8.26 20.41
C MET A 382 -9.05 8.23 19.18
N MET A 383 -9.16 7.16 18.42
CA MET A 383 -8.58 7.02 17.06
C MET A 383 -9.65 6.53 16.11
N ARG A 384 -9.70 7.11 14.93
CA ARG A 384 -10.65 6.68 13.89
C ARG A 384 -10.01 6.72 12.52
N GLN A 385 -10.20 5.66 11.76
CA GLN A 385 -9.94 5.60 10.34
C GLN A 385 -11.23 5.33 9.57
N LYS A 386 -11.44 6.08 8.50
CA LYS A 386 -12.39 5.72 7.45
C LYS A 386 -11.61 5.50 6.16
N ALA A 387 -11.89 4.40 5.49
CA ALA A 387 -11.32 4.07 4.19
C ALA A 387 -12.42 3.72 3.19
N LYS A 388 -12.21 4.06 1.94
CA LYS A 388 -13.15 3.75 0.85
C LYS A 388 -12.38 3.48 -0.43
N ILE A 389 -12.83 2.47 -1.18
CA ILE A 389 -12.36 2.17 -2.53
C ILE A 389 -13.53 1.93 -3.45
N LYS A 390 -13.38 2.36 -4.70
CA LYS A 390 -14.29 2.05 -5.78
C LYS A 390 -13.50 1.47 -6.94
N VAL A 391 -13.84 0.27 -7.37
CA VAL A 391 -13.18 -0.47 -8.45
C VAL A 391 -14.14 -0.60 -9.61
N ASN A 392 -13.71 -0.15 -10.79
CA ASN A 392 -14.47 -0.20 -12.02
C ASN A 392 -13.53 -0.46 -13.23
N GLU A 393 -14.04 -0.39 -14.44
CA GLU A 393 -13.31 -0.68 -15.68
C GLU A 393 -12.11 0.23 -15.93
N GLU A 394 -12.18 1.45 -15.43
CA GLU A 394 -11.12 2.45 -15.59
C GLU A 394 -9.96 2.23 -14.61
N GLY A 395 -10.28 1.73 -13.42
CA GLY A 395 -9.34 1.60 -12.33
C GLY A 395 -10.03 1.75 -10.99
N SER A 396 -9.29 2.31 -10.06
CA SER A 396 -9.86 2.81 -8.81
C SER A 396 -10.07 4.31 -8.98
N GLU A 397 -11.26 4.71 -9.44
CA GLU A 397 -11.78 6.04 -9.82
C GLU A 397 -11.17 6.67 -11.10
N ALA A 398 -11.98 7.03 -12.09
CA ALA A 398 -11.68 7.02 -13.53
C ALA A 398 -11.11 8.27 -14.19
N ALA A 399 -10.18 8.11 -15.15
CA ALA A 399 -10.04 8.77 -16.45
C ALA A 399 -8.92 8.12 -17.30
N ALA A 400 -9.13 7.99 -18.62
CA ALA A 400 -8.48 7.02 -19.48
C ALA A 400 -7.07 7.33 -19.96
N VAL A 401 -6.13 6.36 -19.92
CA VAL A 401 -5.01 6.16 -20.87
C VAL A 401 -4.45 4.72 -20.78
N THR A 402 -4.06 4.15 -21.92
CA THR A 402 -3.54 2.78 -22.09
C THR A 402 -2.04 2.69 -21.74
N VAL A 403 -1.64 1.70 -20.93
CA VAL A 403 -0.23 1.42 -20.59
C VAL A 403 0.10 -0.04 -20.78
N ALA A 404 1.25 -0.32 -21.42
CA ALA A 404 1.86 -1.65 -21.46
C ALA A 404 2.95 -1.76 -20.38
N GLY A 405 2.87 -2.82 -19.59
CA GLY A 405 3.62 -2.99 -18.36
C GLY A 405 5.14 -3.12 -18.49
N MET A 406 5.82 -2.76 -17.41
CA MET A 406 7.23 -3.09 -17.18
C MET A 406 7.39 -4.59 -16.95
N LEU A 407 7.91 -5.29 -17.93
CA LEU A 407 8.54 -6.59 -17.74
C LEU A 407 10.06 -6.38 -17.81
N THR A 408 10.68 -6.11 -16.68
CA THR A 408 12.15 -6.06 -16.61
C THR A 408 12.72 -7.46 -16.87
N ASN A 409 13.43 -7.63 -18.00
CA ASN A 409 14.34 -8.74 -18.32
C ASN A 409 13.91 -10.18 -17.95
N ALA A 410 12.63 -10.47 -17.82
CA ALA A 410 12.15 -11.84 -17.72
C ALA A 410 12.13 -12.46 -19.12
N TYR A 411 12.66 -13.68 -19.27
CA TYR A 411 12.47 -14.50 -20.44
C TYR A 411 10.98 -14.66 -20.68
N ILE A 412 10.47 -14.02 -21.74
CA ILE A 412 9.10 -14.21 -22.19
C ILE A 412 9.14 -15.42 -23.13
N PRO A 413 8.50 -16.55 -22.82
CA PRO A 413 8.36 -17.66 -23.75
C PRO A 413 7.71 -17.15 -25.05
N THR A 414 8.06 -17.76 -26.15
CA THR A 414 7.46 -17.47 -27.49
C THR A 414 5.93 -17.58 -27.49
N GLU A 415 5.37 -18.41 -26.58
CA GLU A 415 3.95 -18.44 -26.25
C GLU A 415 3.78 -18.29 -24.74
N PRO A 416 3.05 -17.25 -24.25
CA PRO A 416 2.82 -17.08 -22.83
C PRO A 416 1.99 -18.24 -22.28
N LEU A 417 2.29 -18.65 -21.04
CA LEU A 417 1.43 -19.58 -20.32
C LEU A 417 0.04 -18.98 -20.18
N LYS A 418 -0.99 -19.83 -20.20
CA LYS A 418 -2.39 -19.39 -20.06
C LYS A 418 -2.90 -19.70 -18.66
N ALA A 419 -3.69 -18.80 -18.10
CA ALA A 419 -4.38 -19.01 -16.85
C ALA A 419 -5.80 -18.44 -16.89
N THR A 420 -6.67 -18.97 -16.02
CA THR A 420 -8.01 -18.45 -15.80
C THR A 420 -8.08 -17.96 -14.36
N PHE A 421 -8.51 -16.70 -14.20
CA PHE A 421 -8.72 -16.09 -12.88
C PHE A 421 -10.06 -15.36 -12.86
N HIS A 422 -11.09 -16.05 -12.34
CA HIS A 422 -12.45 -15.50 -12.22
C HIS A 422 -12.76 -15.25 -10.76
N ALA A 423 -12.69 -13.98 -10.32
CA ALA A 423 -13.01 -13.55 -8.96
C ALA A 423 -14.54 -13.52 -8.75
N ASN A 424 -15.18 -14.67 -8.85
CA ASN A 424 -16.63 -14.89 -8.76
C ASN A 424 -17.08 -15.42 -7.38
N ARG A 425 -16.23 -15.33 -6.36
CA ARG A 425 -16.45 -15.70 -4.96
C ARG A 425 -15.61 -14.80 -4.06
N PRO A 426 -15.78 -14.82 -2.72
CA PRO A 426 -15.03 -13.97 -1.81
C PRO A 426 -13.52 -14.05 -2.01
N PHE A 427 -12.85 -12.89 -1.97
CA PHE A 427 -11.42 -12.77 -2.16
C PHE A 427 -10.80 -11.73 -1.22
N VAL A 428 -9.49 -11.85 -1.01
CA VAL A 428 -8.66 -10.87 -0.32
C VAL A 428 -7.95 -10.02 -1.37
N TYR A 429 -7.79 -8.72 -1.10
CA TYR A 429 -7.03 -7.85 -1.99
C TYR A 429 -6.11 -6.91 -1.23
N VAL A 430 -5.02 -6.52 -1.89
CA VAL A 430 -3.98 -5.66 -1.35
C VAL A 430 -3.58 -4.64 -2.43
N ILE A 431 -3.42 -3.38 -2.06
CA ILE A 431 -2.81 -2.37 -2.93
C ILE A 431 -1.44 -2.04 -2.38
N ARG A 432 -0.42 -2.13 -3.24
CA ARG A 432 0.98 -1.99 -2.88
C ARG A 432 1.74 -1.10 -3.87
N GLU A 433 2.78 -0.42 -3.35
CA GLU A 433 3.78 0.27 -4.16
C GLU A 433 5.02 -0.61 -4.37
N ALA A 434 5.53 -0.67 -5.61
CA ALA A 434 6.52 -1.66 -6.03
C ALA A 434 7.94 -1.38 -5.52
N SER A 435 8.40 -0.12 -5.47
CA SER A 435 9.78 0.22 -5.16
C SER A 435 10.10 0.19 -3.66
N SER A 436 9.15 0.60 -2.84
CA SER A 436 9.26 0.51 -1.39
C SER A 436 8.79 -0.83 -0.84
N GLY A 437 7.94 -1.53 -1.60
CA GLY A 437 7.26 -2.74 -1.15
C GLY A 437 6.10 -2.51 -0.18
N ILE A 438 5.81 -1.25 0.15
CA ILE A 438 4.81 -0.89 1.17
C ILE A 438 3.40 -1.23 0.71
N ILE A 439 2.64 -1.85 1.61
CA ILE A 439 1.22 -2.10 1.47
C ILE A 439 0.45 -0.86 1.91
N LEU A 440 -0.36 -0.31 1.00
CA LEU A 440 -1.20 0.86 1.26
C LEU A 440 -2.57 0.48 1.78
N PHE A 441 -3.22 -0.49 1.14
CA PHE A 441 -4.54 -0.99 1.52
C PHE A 441 -4.57 -2.50 1.60
N VAL A 442 -5.40 -2.98 2.51
CA VAL A 442 -5.80 -4.39 2.60
C VAL A 442 -7.32 -4.47 2.70
N GLY A 443 -7.91 -5.47 2.07
CA GLY A 443 -9.35 -5.64 2.11
C GLY A 443 -9.81 -7.05 1.81
N LYS A 444 -11.07 -7.29 2.15
CA LYS A 444 -11.82 -8.50 1.84
C LYS A 444 -13.10 -8.12 1.12
N PHE A 445 -13.36 -8.73 -0.01
CA PHE A 445 -14.62 -8.58 -0.72
C PHE A 445 -15.43 -9.87 -0.62
N THR A 446 -16.66 -9.76 -0.13
CA THR A 446 -17.54 -10.90 0.13
C THR A 446 -18.80 -10.92 -0.76
N GLY A 447 -18.99 -9.88 -1.56
CA GLY A 447 -20.25 -9.65 -2.29
C GLY A 447 -21.36 -9.01 -1.43
N ALA A 448 -21.18 -8.95 -0.11
CA ALA A 448 -22.04 -8.23 0.81
C ALA A 448 -21.44 -6.85 1.14
N VAL A 449 -22.27 -5.82 1.06
CA VAL A 449 -21.90 -4.41 1.28
C VAL A 449 -22.49 -3.92 2.60
#